data_b50d5ae4014d8c8fabfcbe0bc7ca5488
#
_entry.id   b50d5ae4014d8c8fabfcbe0bc7ca5488
#
_cell.length_a   1.000
_cell.length_b   1.000
_cell.length_c   1.000
_cell.angle_alpha   90.00
_cell.angle_beta   90.00
_cell.angle_gamma   90.00
#
_symmetry.space_group_name_H-M   'P 1'
#
loop_
_entity.id
_entity.type
_entity.pdbx_description
1 polymer ?
#
loop_
_entity_poly.entity_id
_entity_poly.type
_entity_poly.pdbx_seq_one_letter_code
_entity_poly.pdbx_strand_id
1 'polypeptide(L)'
;MSLPLTDDFRSIVLHDIPLLDVRAPVEYEKGAFLHTTNIPILDDEERRLVGIRYKEEGNAAAEKLAEQLIKNEGKEKRVALWKAYIKENPNAMLFCFRGGQRSGISQSWLAEQGVNITRLKGG
;
A
#
# COMPACT_ATOMS: atom_id res chain seq x y z
N MET A 1 -5.98 -6.59 17.70
CA MET A 1 -6.11 -5.13 17.56
C MET A 1 -6.15 -4.74 16.09
N SER A 2 -7.17 -4.02 15.67
CA SER A 2 -7.27 -3.54 14.29
C SER A 2 -6.41 -2.30 14.09
N LEU A 3 -5.78 -2.19 12.93
CA LEU A 3 -4.98 -1.02 12.58
C LEU A 3 -5.88 0.12 12.07
N PRO A 4 -5.43 1.38 12.16
CA PRO A 4 -6.26 2.53 11.78
C PRO A 4 -6.77 2.48 10.34
N LEU A 5 -8.03 2.86 10.16
CA LEU A 5 -8.75 2.81 8.90
C LEU A 5 -9.67 4.02 8.80
N THR A 6 -9.75 4.65 7.63
CA THR A 6 -10.67 5.78 7.43
C THR A 6 -11.43 5.64 6.12
N ASP A 7 -12.66 6.16 6.10
CA ASP A 7 -13.47 6.34 4.89
C ASP A 7 -13.81 7.82 4.65
N ASP A 8 -13.13 8.71 5.37
CA ASP A 8 -13.37 10.15 5.28
C ASP A 8 -12.63 10.77 4.08
N PHE A 9 -13.05 10.39 2.88
CA PHE A 9 -12.46 10.86 1.62
C PHE A 9 -12.63 12.37 1.45
N ARG A 10 -13.71 12.93 1.97
CA ARG A 10 -13.98 14.36 1.86
C ARG A 10 -12.92 15.19 2.58
N SER A 11 -12.58 14.82 3.81
CA SER A 11 -11.52 15.50 4.56
C SER A 11 -10.18 15.41 3.86
N ILE A 12 -9.88 14.25 3.26
CA ILE A 12 -8.63 14.05 2.53
C ILE A 12 -8.52 15.04 1.37
N VAL A 13 -9.58 15.18 0.59
CA VAL A 13 -9.60 16.11 -0.55
C VAL A 13 -9.56 17.57 -0.07
N LEU A 14 -10.41 17.93 0.90
CA LEU A 14 -10.53 19.30 1.39
C LEU A 14 -9.27 19.81 2.08
N HIS A 15 -8.57 18.96 2.79
CA HIS A 15 -7.37 19.33 3.55
C HIS A 15 -6.08 18.94 2.84
N ASP A 16 -6.17 18.44 1.61
CA ASP A 16 -5.01 18.14 0.78
C ASP A 16 -4.02 17.21 1.47
N ILE A 17 -4.55 16.16 2.11
CA ILE A 17 -3.75 15.21 2.89
C ILE A 17 -2.87 14.39 1.94
N PRO A 18 -1.56 14.28 2.23
CA PRO A 18 -0.68 13.44 1.40
C PRO A 18 -1.09 11.97 1.44
N LEU A 19 -1.06 11.32 0.28
CA LEU A 19 -1.37 9.90 0.17
C LEU A 19 -0.13 9.12 -0.25
N LEU A 20 0.16 8.05 0.47
CA LEU A 20 1.18 7.09 0.10
C LEU A 20 0.48 5.98 -0.69
N ASP A 21 0.68 5.99 -1.99
CA ASP A 21 0.06 5.05 -2.92
C ASP A 21 0.96 3.83 -3.08
N VAL A 22 0.49 2.67 -2.60
CA VAL A 22 1.25 1.42 -2.68
C VAL A 22 0.81 0.53 -3.85
N ARG A 23 0.02 1.09 -4.79
CA ARG A 23 -0.34 0.40 -6.02
C ARG A 23 0.88 0.23 -6.93
N ALA A 24 0.78 -0.69 -7.90
CA ALA A 24 1.83 -0.83 -8.90
C ALA A 24 1.95 0.45 -9.75
N PRO A 25 3.14 0.75 -10.30
CA PRO A 25 3.36 1.97 -11.07
C PRO A 25 2.38 2.17 -12.22
N VAL A 26 2.00 1.11 -12.93
CA VAL A 26 1.06 1.21 -14.04
C VAL A 26 -0.32 1.71 -13.59
N GLU A 27 -0.74 1.36 -12.39
CA GLU A 27 -2.01 1.85 -11.83
C GLU A 27 -1.93 3.33 -11.48
N TYR A 28 -0.82 3.73 -10.89
CA TYR A 28 -0.57 5.12 -10.54
C TYR A 28 -0.58 6.02 -11.78
N GLU A 29 0.05 5.57 -12.86
CA GLU A 29 0.09 6.31 -14.12
C GLU A 29 -1.28 6.52 -14.74
N LYS A 30 -2.22 5.61 -14.50
CA LYS A 30 -3.60 5.73 -15.01
C LYS A 30 -4.43 6.76 -14.28
N GLY A 31 -4.03 7.16 -13.09
CA GLY A 31 -4.72 8.18 -12.31
C GLY A 31 -4.44 8.09 -10.84
N ALA A 32 -4.31 9.23 -10.20
CA ALA A 32 -4.07 9.36 -8.77
C ALA A 32 -4.67 10.66 -8.25
N PHE A 33 -4.90 10.72 -6.94
CA PHE A 33 -5.29 11.96 -6.28
C PHE A 33 -4.11 12.94 -6.26
N LEU A 34 -4.41 14.23 -6.12
CA LEU A 34 -3.38 15.23 -5.89
C LEU A 34 -2.60 14.89 -4.61
N HIS A 35 -1.35 15.32 -4.54
CA HIS A 35 -0.46 15.07 -3.40
C HIS A 35 -0.28 13.59 -3.08
N THR A 36 -0.23 12.78 -4.12
CA THR A 36 0.01 11.34 -4.00
C THR A 36 1.44 11.01 -4.45
N THR A 37 2.14 10.22 -3.64
CA THR A 37 3.45 9.68 -3.99
C THR A 37 3.33 8.17 -4.13
N ASN A 38 3.80 7.64 -5.24
CA ASN A 38 3.75 6.20 -5.50
C ASN A 38 5.03 5.52 -5.05
N ILE A 39 4.93 4.70 -4.01
CA ILE A 39 6.00 3.81 -3.56
C ILE A 39 5.39 2.41 -3.45
N PRO A 40 5.40 1.65 -4.55
CA PRO A 40 4.60 0.42 -4.64
C PRO A 40 5.09 -0.71 -3.76
N ILE A 41 4.14 -1.53 -3.27
CA ILE A 41 4.47 -2.79 -2.60
C ILE A 41 4.83 -3.86 -3.63
N LEU A 42 4.19 -3.82 -4.80
CA LEU A 42 4.48 -4.73 -5.92
C LEU A 42 4.82 -3.89 -7.14
N ASP A 43 5.87 -4.27 -7.88
CA ASP A 43 6.11 -3.68 -9.19
C ASP A 43 5.10 -4.25 -10.20
N ASP A 44 5.16 -3.79 -11.45
CA ASP A 44 4.18 -4.17 -12.46
C ASP A 44 4.21 -5.67 -12.75
N GLU A 45 5.40 -6.27 -12.82
CA GLU A 45 5.53 -7.70 -13.08
C GLU A 45 5.06 -8.54 -11.89
N GLU A 46 5.44 -8.14 -10.67
CA GLU A 46 4.98 -8.82 -9.46
C GLU A 46 3.46 -8.74 -9.35
N ARG A 47 2.88 -7.58 -9.64
CA ARG A 47 1.43 -7.40 -9.65
C ARG A 47 0.76 -8.35 -10.65
N ARG A 48 1.33 -8.49 -11.82
CA ARG A 48 0.82 -9.39 -12.86
C ARG A 48 0.81 -10.84 -12.37
N LEU A 49 1.91 -11.28 -11.81
CA LEU A 49 2.06 -12.67 -11.31
C LEU A 49 1.10 -12.95 -10.15
N VAL A 50 1.00 -12.04 -9.21
CA VAL A 50 0.09 -12.17 -8.05
C VAL A 50 -1.36 -12.16 -8.51
N GLY A 51 -1.70 -11.33 -9.50
CA GLY A 51 -3.05 -11.27 -10.07
C GLY A 51 -3.46 -12.58 -10.75
N ILE A 52 -2.54 -13.21 -11.47
CA ILE A 52 -2.78 -14.51 -12.10
C ILE A 52 -3.02 -15.57 -11.01
N ARG A 53 -2.19 -15.59 -9.98
CA ARG A 53 -2.34 -16.55 -8.88
C ARG A 53 -3.67 -16.36 -8.15
N TYR A 54 -4.09 -15.12 -7.97
CA TYR A 54 -5.37 -14.81 -7.36
C TYR A 54 -6.55 -15.42 -8.15
N LYS A 55 -6.52 -15.26 -9.47
CA LYS A 55 -7.57 -15.80 -10.34
C LYS A 55 -7.60 -17.33 -10.34
N GLU A 56 -6.44 -17.97 -10.30
CA GLU A 56 -6.33 -19.43 -10.38
C GLU A 56 -6.53 -20.13 -9.05
N GLU A 57 -6.02 -19.57 -7.96
CA GLU A 57 -5.95 -20.26 -6.67
C GLU A 57 -6.54 -19.47 -5.49
N GLY A 58 -6.98 -18.24 -5.71
CA GLY A 58 -7.63 -17.44 -4.68
C GLY A 58 -6.70 -16.54 -3.87
N ASN A 59 -7.28 -15.87 -2.88
CA ASN A 59 -6.62 -14.83 -2.12
C ASN A 59 -5.43 -15.29 -1.29
N ALA A 60 -5.60 -16.40 -0.56
CA ALA A 60 -4.54 -16.90 0.31
C ALA A 60 -3.28 -17.28 -0.46
N ALA A 61 -3.44 -17.92 -1.62
CA ALA A 61 -2.33 -18.28 -2.49
C ALA A 61 -1.65 -17.04 -3.08
N ALA A 62 -2.43 -16.02 -3.44
CA ALA A 62 -1.90 -14.76 -3.97
C ALA A 62 -1.07 -14.03 -2.92
N GLU A 63 -1.53 -13.95 -1.67
CA GLU A 63 -0.78 -13.32 -0.58
C GLU A 63 0.54 -14.05 -0.33
N LYS A 64 0.51 -15.37 -0.35
CA LYS A 64 1.71 -16.19 -0.15
C LYS A 64 2.73 -15.95 -1.26
N LEU A 65 2.27 -15.87 -2.51
CA LEU A 65 3.15 -15.56 -3.63
C LEU A 65 3.75 -14.17 -3.49
N ALA A 66 2.94 -13.17 -3.13
CA ALA A 66 3.43 -11.81 -2.92
C ALA A 66 4.54 -11.77 -1.88
N GLU A 67 4.36 -12.47 -0.75
CA GLU A 67 5.38 -12.56 0.29
C GLU A 67 6.66 -13.23 -0.23
N GLN A 68 6.53 -14.27 -1.04
CA GLN A 68 7.68 -14.96 -1.63
C GLN A 68 8.45 -14.09 -2.61
N LEU A 69 7.75 -13.28 -3.41
CA LEU A 69 8.36 -12.40 -4.40
C LEU A 69 9.11 -11.23 -3.76
N ILE A 70 8.65 -10.79 -2.59
CA ILE A 70 9.17 -9.58 -1.93
C ILE A 70 10.15 -9.90 -0.79
N LYS A 71 10.50 -11.11 -0.57
CA LYS A 71 11.32 -11.57 0.59
C LYS A 71 12.47 -10.67 1.02
N ASN A 72 12.72 -10.67 2.35
CA ASN A 72 13.97 -10.18 2.96
C ASN A 72 14.30 -8.73 2.55
N GLU A 73 15.32 -8.57 1.73
CA GLU A 73 15.78 -7.25 1.30
C GLU A 73 14.71 -6.44 0.59
N GLY A 74 13.86 -7.10 -0.19
CA GLY A 74 12.75 -6.44 -0.88
C GLY A 74 11.76 -5.81 0.10
N LYS A 75 11.40 -6.55 1.15
CA LYS A 75 10.52 -6.05 2.21
C LYS A 75 11.18 -4.90 2.97
N GLU A 76 12.41 -5.07 3.40
CA GLU A 76 13.15 -4.04 4.13
C GLU A 76 13.29 -2.76 3.32
N LYS A 77 13.59 -2.88 2.04
CA LYS A 77 13.75 -1.75 1.13
C LYS A 77 12.46 -0.95 1.00
N ARG A 78 11.33 -1.64 0.80
CA ARG A 78 10.03 -0.99 0.70
C ARG A 78 9.65 -0.28 1.98
N VAL A 79 9.81 -0.95 3.12
CA VAL A 79 9.51 -0.36 4.43
C VAL A 79 10.38 0.86 4.70
N ALA A 80 11.66 0.81 4.34
CA ALA A 80 12.57 1.95 4.52
C ALA A 80 12.12 3.16 3.70
N LEU A 81 11.70 2.95 2.45
CA LEU A 81 11.19 4.03 1.59
C LEU A 81 9.90 4.63 2.14
N TRP A 82 8.99 3.78 2.62
CA TRP A 82 7.74 4.25 3.22
C TRP A 82 8.00 5.04 4.51
N LYS A 83 8.90 4.57 5.36
CA LYS A 83 9.26 5.26 6.60
C LYS A 83 9.86 6.65 6.32
N ALA A 84 10.72 6.74 5.33
CA ALA A 84 11.31 8.01 4.92
C ALA A 84 10.24 9.00 4.46
N TYR A 85 9.29 8.53 3.64
CA TYR A 85 8.18 9.35 3.17
C TYR A 85 7.29 9.83 4.33
N ILE A 86 6.94 8.92 5.25
CA ILE A 86 6.09 9.23 6.40
C ILE A 86 6.77 10.23 7.34
N LYS A 87 8.07 10.12 7.49
CA LYS A 87 8.84 11.06 8.32
C LYS A 87 8.72 12.48 7.81
N GLU A 88 8.73 12.66 6.48
CA GLU A 88 8.56 13.96 5.84
C GLU A 88 7.10 14.39 5.75
N ASN A 89 6.18 13.42 5.80
CA ASN A 89 4.74 13.66 5.66
C ASN A 89 3.97 12.95 6.78
N PRO A 90 4.06 13.44 8.03
CA PRO A 90 3.45 12.74 9.18
C PRO A 90 1.95 12.52 9.09
N ASN A 91 1.25 13.31 8.27
CA ASN A 91 -0.19 13.21 8.07
C ASN A 91 -0.59 12.27 6.93
N ALA A 92 0.39 11.65 6.26
CA ALA A 92 0.11 10.80 5.10
C ALA A 92 -0.75 9.60 5.45
N MET A 93 -1.58 9.17 4.50
CA MET A 93 -2.41 7.98 4.62
C MET A 93 -2.08 7.01 3.50
N LEU A 94 -2.26 5.71 3.76
CA LEU A 94 -2.02 4.65 2.79
C LEU A 94 -3.21 4.47 1.86
N PHE A 95 -2.92 4.19 0.60
CA PHE A 95 -3.91 4.01 -0.44
C PHE A 95 -3.52 2.87 -1.39
N CYS A 96 -4.50 2.05 -1.77
CA CYS A 96 -4.39 1.11 -2.88
C CYS A 96 -5.79 0.91 -3.50
N PHE A 97 -5.96 -0.03 -4.43
CA PHE A 97 -7.28 -0.35 -4.98
C PHE A 97 -7.80 -1.69 -4.48
N ARG A 98 -9.10 -1.88 -4.65
CA ARG A 98 -9.84 -3.15 -4.49
C ARG A 98 -9.61 -3.89 -3.18
N GLY A 99 -10.45 -3.58 -2.21
CA GLY A 99 -10.49 -4.30 -0.95
C GLY A 99 -9.38 -3.95 0.03
N GLY A 100 -8.38 -3.17 -0.38
CA GLY A 100 -7.36 -2.67 0.52
C GLY A 100 -6.33 -3.67 1.00
N GLN A 101 -6.15 -4.79 0.31
CA GLN A 101 -5.21 -5.82 0.74
C GLN A 101 -3.76 -5.35 0.71
N ARG A 102 -3.35 -4.68 -0.36
CA ARG A 102 -1.98 -4.16 -0.50
C ARG A 102 -1.67 -3.11 0.57
N SER A 103 -2.59 -2.18 0.80
CA SER A 103 -2.42 -1.19 1.86
C SER A 103 -2.48 -1.81 3.24
N GLY A 104 -3.30 -2.85 3.44
CA GLY A 104 -3.37 -3.60 4.69
C GLY A 104 -2.05 -4.30 5.03
N ILE A 105 -1.44 -4.96 4.07
CA ILE A 105 -0.13 -5.62 4.24
C ILE A 105 0.95 -4.57 4.53
N SER A 106 0.95 -3.48 3.77
CA SER A 106 1.90 -2.38 3.96
C SER A 106 1.78 -1.78 5.36
N GLN A 107 0.55 -1.57 5.81
CA GLN A 107 0.27 -1.05 7.15
C GLN A 107 0.80 -1.99 8.22
N SER A 108 0.62 -3.30 8.04
CA SER A 108 1.13 -4.32 8.97
C SER A 108 2.64 -4.32 9.05
N TRP A 109 3.32 -4.24 7.92
CA TRP A 109 4.78 -4.21 7.88
C TRP A 109 5.34 -2.95 8.57
N LEU A 110 4.69 -1.81 8.38
CA LEU A 110 5.07 -0.58 9.06
C LEU A 110 4.83 -0.69 10.57
N ALA A 111 3.71 -1.29 10.98
CA ALA A 111 3.41 -1.50 12.40
C ALA A 111 4.45 -2.39 13.08
N GLU A 112 4.99 -3.38 12.40
CA GLU A 112 6.08 -4.22 12.90
C GLU A 112 7.32 -3.39 13.26
N GLN A 113 7.49 -2.24 12.61
CA GLN A 113 8.60 -1.32 12.86
C GLN A 113 8.22 -0.15 13.77
N GLY A 114 7.08 -0.23 14.44
CA GLY A 114 6.60 0.81 15.34
C GLY A 114 6.02 2.04 14.65
N VAL A 115 5.75 1.96 13.35
CA VAL A 115 5.17 3.06 12.59
C VAL A 115 3.68 2.86 12.41
N ASN A 116 2.88 3.81 12.91
CA ASN A 116 1.43 3.79 12.78
C ASN A 116 0.99 4.74 11.67
N ILE A 117 0.21 4.23 10.73
CA ILE A 117 -0.33 5.02 9.64
C ILE A 117 -1.78 4.58 9.38
N THR A 118 -2.65 5.52 9.04
CA THR A 118 -4.04 5.23 8.69
C THR A 118 -4.11 4.87 7.20
N ARG A 119 -4.94 3.89 6.84
CA ARG A 119 -5.19 3.55 5.45
C ARG A 119 -6.63 3.85 5.07
N LEU A 120 -6.85 4.08 3.77
CA LEU A 120 -8.19 4.30 3.24
C LEU A 120 -8.97 2.98 3.22
N LYS A 121 -10.22 3.02 3.68
CA LYS A 121 -11.10 1.86 3.66
C LYS A 121 -11.43 1.47 2.22
N GLY A 122 -11.28 0.19 1.92
CA GLY A 122 -11.54 -0.32 0.57
C GLY A 122 -10.37 -0.15 -0.39
N GLY A 123 -9.30 0.45 0.06
CA GLY A 123 -8.10 0.57 -0.78
C GLY A 123 -7.37 1.90 -0.79
#